data_9e93230c25aedc98d4c320a7669e7d7f
#
_entry.id   9e93230c25aedc98d4c320a7669e7d7f
#
_cell.length_a   1.000
_cell.length_b   1.000
_cell.length_c   1.000
_cell.angle_alpha   90.00
_cell.angle_beta   90.00
_cell.angle_gamma   90.00
#
_symmetry.space_group_name_H-M   'P 1'
#
loop_
_entity.id
_entity.type
_entity.pdbx_description
1 polymer ?
#
loop_
_entity_poly.entity_id
_entity_poly.type
_entity_poly.pdbx_seq_one_letter_code
_entity_poly.pdbx_strand_id
1 'polypeptide(L)'
;CDVFWGGSLYTAGAGKDIFEPYISENEEYVREEFKNKEGNMTRFTDIPSVLMVNTNLLGGMKIQGYEDLLDERLKGKIAMCDPCTSSSASEHLINMLYAMGDGDPEKGWDYVRKFCENLDGVLLKSSSEVYQGVAEGRYAAGLTFEEGGAGYVSKGAPVKLVYMKEGVISTPDVVCIVKGSKHKKEAEEYVDFVTG
;
A
#
# COMPACT_ATOMS: atom_id res chain seq x y z
N CYS A 1 23.92 6.10 4.05
CA CYS A 1 22.96 5.26 3.32
C CYS A 1 23.29 5.39 1.85
N ASP A 2 23.44 4.27 1.15
CA ASP A 2 23.86 4.26 -0.26
C ASP A 2 22.67 3.95 -1.17
N VAL A 3 21.73 3.13 -0.69
CA VAL A 3 20.52 2.72 -1.41
C VAL A 3 19.29 3.03 -0.56
N PHE A 4 18.27 3.61 -1.17
CA PHE A 4 16.91 3.66 -0.68
C PHE A 4 16.15 2.51 -1.35
N TRP A 5 15.57 1.60 -0.58
CA TRP A 5 14.85 0.45 -1.07
C TRP A 5 13.52 0.29 -0.37
N GLY A 6 12.48 0.25 -1.16
CA GLY A 6 11.08 0.18 -0.68
C GLY A 6 10.42 1.55 -0.55
N GLY A 7 9.15 1.53 -0.25
CA GLY A 7 8.29 2.70 -0.31
C GLY A 7 7.82 2.99 -1.74
N SER A 8 6.59 3.47 -1.84
CA SER A 8 5.97 3.68 -3.14
C SER A 8 6.64 4.81 -3.93
N LEU A 9 6.49 4.73 -5.25
CA LEU A 9 6.89 5.79 -6.19
C LEU A 9 6.38 7.17 -5.75
N TYR A 10 5.18 7.25 -5.18
CA TYR A 10 4.60 8.48 -4.67
C TYR A 10 5.42 9.06 -3.50
N THR A 11 5.74 8.21 -2.53
CA THR A 11 6.55 8.61 -1.35
C THR A 11 7.96 9.01 -1.74
N ALA A 12 8.62 8.22 -2.60
CA ALA A 12 9.97 8.51 -3.08
C ALA A 12 10.00 9.76 -3.98
N GLY A 13 8.95 9.98 -4.79
CA GLY A 13 8.84 11.10 -5.69
C GLY A 13 8.85 12.46 -4.99
N ALA A 14 8.33 12.56 -3.76
CA ALA A 14 8.38 13.76 -2.94
C ALA A 14 9.84 14.16 -2.58
N GLY A 15 10.76 13.20 -2.54
CA GLY A 15 12.18 13.39 -2.25
C GLY A 15 13.12 13.09 -3.42
N LYS A 16 12.64 13.05 -4.67
CA LYS A 16 13.40 12.62 -5.84
C LYS A 16 14.76 13.30 -6.04
N ASP A 17 14.92 14.51 -5.56
CA ASP A 17 16.15 15.31 -5.71
C ASP A 17 17.33 14.77 -4.87
N ILE A 18 17.06 13.86 -3.93
CA ILE A 18 18.10 13.19 -3.13
C ILE A 18 18.68 11.94 -3.81
N PHE A 19 18.14 11.53 -4.96
CA PHE A 19 18.57 10.34 -5.66
C PHE A 19 19.48 10.64 -6.85
N GLU A 20 20.49 9.79 -7.03
CA GLU A 20 21.39 9.82 -8.20
C GLU A 20 20.67 9.30 -9.44
N PRO A 21 20.92 9.84 -10.62
CA PRO A 21 20.49 9.23 -11.87
C PRO A 21 21.15 7.85 -12.06
N TYR A 22 20.30 6.86 -12.27
CA TYR A 22 20.72 5.52 -12.67
C TYR A 22 19.60 4.80 -13.39
N ILE A 23 19.91 4.18 -14.52
CA ILE A 23 19.00 3.29 -15.26
C ILE A 23 19.60 1.88 -15.20
N SER A 24 18.87 0.95 -14.61
CA SER A 24 19.29 -0.46 -14.53
C SER A 24 19.47 -1.06 -15.93
N GLU A 25 20.43 -1.96 -16.09
CA GLU A 25 20.59 -2.75 -17.31
C GLU A 25 19.38 -3.66 -17.59
N ASN A 26 18.58 -3.95 -16.56
CA ASN A 26 17.35 -4.73 -16.64
C ASN A 26 16.12 -3.89 -17.06
N GLU A 27 16.26 -2.58 -17.27
CA GLU A 27 15.16 -1.68 -17.61
C GLU A 27 14.44 -2.09 -18.92
N GLU A 28 15.14 -2.76 -19.83
CA GLU A 28 14.54 -3.24 -21.08
C GLU A 28 13.43 -4.29 -20.84
N TYR A 29 13.50 -5.07 -19.74
CA TYR A 29 12.51 -6.09 -19.37
C TYR A 29 11.33 -5.53 -18.57
N VAL A 30 11.43 -4.29 -18.11
CA VAL A 30 10.36 -3.62 -17.36
C VAL A 30 9.23 -3.23 -18.32
N ARG A 31 7.99 -3.47 -17.92
CA ARG A 31 6.82 -3.03 -18.68
C ARG A 31 6.84 -1.52 -18.90
N GLU A 32 6.37 -1.07 -20.08
CA GLU A 32 6.45 0.34 -20.48
C GLU A 32 5.85 1.32 -19.47
N GLU A 33 4.75 0.95 -18.85
CA GLU A 33 4.07 1.75 -17.82
C GLU A 33 4.89 1.92 -16.54
N PHE A 34 5.79 0.99 -16.25
CA PHE A 34 6.62 0.97 -15.04
C PHE A 34 8.07 1.40 -15.27
N LYS A 35 8.43 1.80 -16.47
CA LYS A 35 9.79 2.26 -16.75
C LYS A 35 10.19 3.49 -15.94
N ASN A 36 11.47 3.55 -15.61
CA ASN A 36 12.10 4.65 -14.86
C ASN A 36 12.20 5.93 -15.71
N LYS A 37 11.06 6.59 -15.94
CA LYS A 37 10.97 7.81 -16.76
C LYS A 37 11.64 9.02 -16.13
N GLU A 38 11.77 9.05 -14.82
CA GLU A 38 12.43 10.10 -14.04
C GLU A 38 13.96 9.96 -14.08
N GLY A 39 14.47 8.77 -14.41
CA GLY A 39 15.88 8.47 -14.54
C GLY A 39 16.61 8.19 -13.23
N ASN A 40 15.94 8.18 -12.10
CA ASN A 40 16.55 7.98 -10.78
C ASN A 40 15.69 7.19 -9.78
N MET A 41 14.57 6.62 -10.23
CA MET A 41 13.65 5.83 -9.39
C MET A 41 13.28 4.54 -10.13
N THR A 42 14.06 3.49 -9.94
CA THR A 42 13.83 2.19 -10.58
C THR A 42 12.72 1.44 -9.86
N ARG A 43 11.69 0.99 -10.62
CA ARG A 43 10.58 0.21 -10.09
C ARG A 43 10.95 -1.26 -10.05
N PHE A 44 10.57 -1.95 -8.98
CA PHE A 44 10.86 -3.38 -8.83
C PHE A 44 9.66 -4.23 -8.43
N THR A 45 8.58 -3.61 -7.98
CA THR A 45 7.33 -4.30 -7.64
C THR A 45 6.13 -3.49 -8.13
N ASP A 46 4.96 -4.14 -8.14
CA ASP A 46 3.65 -3.52 -8.33
C ASP A 46 2.70 -4.17 -7.32
N ILE A 47 2.39 -3.44 -6.24
CA ILE A 47 1.68 -3.99 -5.09
C ILE A 47 0.35 -3.26 -4.92
N PRO A 48 -0.78 -3.89 -5.25
CA PRO A 48 -2.09 -3.28 -5.07
C PRO A 48 -2.47 -3.14 -3.60
N SER A 49 -3.14 -2.04 -3.28
CA SER A 49 -3.84 -1.85 -2.02
C SER A 49 -5.08 -2.75 -1.96
N VAL A 50 -5.29 -3.43 -0.83
CA VAL A 50 -6.42 -4.35 -0.64
C VAL A 50 -7.01 -4.22 0.76
N LEU A 51 -8.27 -4.66 0.91
CA LEU A 51 -8.82 -4.96 2.22
C LEU A 51 -8.52 -6.41 2.55
N MET A 52 -8.02 -6.67 3.75
CA MET A 52 -7.93 -8.02 4.32
C MET A 52 -9.07 -8.19 5.30
N VAL A 53 -9.84 -9.27 5.19
CA VAL A 53 -10.99 -9.51 6.06
C VAL A 53 -10.90 -10.88 6.72
N ASN A 54 -11.26 -10.95 8.00
CA ASN A 54 -11.32 -12.19 8.74
C ASN A 54 -12.70 -12.83 8.56
N THR A 55 -12.73 -13.97 7.87
CA THR A 55 -13.98 -14.64 7.48
C THR A 55 -14.82 -15.15 8.66
N ASN A 56 -14.19 -15.42 9.80
CA ASN A 56 -14.88 -15.87 11.02
C ASN A 56 -15.61 -14.72 11.72
N LEU A 57 -15.21 -13.48 11.48
CA LEU A 57 -15.75 -12.30 12.18
C LEU A 57 -16.82 -11.57 11.38
N LEU A 58 -17.06 -11.95 10.12
CA LEU A 58 -18.00 -11.24 9.25
C LEU A 58 -19.48 -11.52 9.59
N GLY A 59 -19.80 -12.63 10.27
CA GLY A 59 -21.19 -12.96 10.64
C GLY A 59 -22.16 -12.98 9.44
N GLY A 60 -21.68 -13.43 8.28
CA GLY A 60 -22.47 -13.45 7.03
C GLY A 60 -22.44 -12.15 6.23
N MET A 61 -21.76 -11.10 6.71
CA MET A 61 -21.54 -9.86 5.98
C MET A 61 -20.64 -10.10 4.76
N LYS A 62 -20.93 -9.44 3.65
CA LYS A 62 -20.08 -9.42 2.46
C LYS A 62 -19.38 -8.08 2.36
N ILE A 63 -18.06 -8.08 2.38
CA ILE A 63 -17.23 -6.90 2.13
C ILE A 63 -16.66 -7.05 0.72
N GLN A 64 -16.95 -6.09 -0.15
CA GLN A 64 -16.54 -6.03 -1.54
C GLN A 64 -15.78 -4.73 -1.87
N GLY A 65 -15.82 -3.75 -0.96
CA GLY A 65 -15.17 -2.48 -1.16
C GLY A 65 -15.26 -1.55 0.03
N TYR A 66 -14.91 -0.31 -0.21
CA TYR A 66 -14.88 0.73 0.81
C TYR A 66 -16.27 1.05 1.38
N GLU A 67 -17.31 1.06 0.54
CA GLU A 67 -18.67 1.36 0.98
C GLU A 67 -19.14 0.44 2.12
N ASP A 68 -18.76 -0.84 2.04
CA ASP A 68 -19.15 -1.84 3.04
C ASP A 68 -18.47 -1.62 4.40
N LEU A 69 -17.37 -0.85 4.45
CA LEU A 69 -16.69 -0.49 5.70
C LEU A 69 -17.48 0.51 6.55
N LEU A 70 -18.53 1.12 6.02
CA LEU A 70 -19.42 2.01 6.76
C LEU A 70 -20.51 1.27 7.55
N ASP A 71 -20.56 -0.06 7.46
CA ASP A 71 -21.53 -0.85 8.24
C ASP A 71 -21.23 -0.71 9.75
N GLU A 72 -22.23 -0.31 10.54
CA GLU A 72 -22.08 -0.07 11.97
C GLU A 72 -21.60 -1.30 12.76
N ARG A 73 -21.82 -2.51 12.23
CA ARG A 73 -21.32 -3.76 12.84
C ARG A 73 -19.79 -3.85 12.83
N LEU A 74 -19.13 -3.07 11.98
CA LEU A 74 -17.68 -2.97 11.88
C LEU A 74 -17.08 -1.87 12.76
N LYS A 75 -17.91 -1.08 13.45
CA LYS A 75 -17.41 0.02 14.29
C LYS A 75 -16.39 -0.48 15.31
N GLY A 76 -15.19 0.13 15.33
CA GLY A 76 -14.06 -0.25 16.17
C GLY A 76 -13.42 -1.61 15.84
N LYS A 77 -13.82 -2.25 14.71
CA LYS A 77 -13.29 -3.56 14.27
C LYS A 77 -12.53 -3.49 12.94
N ILE A 78 -12.23 -2.28 12.47
CA ILE A 78 -11.44 -2.03 11.28
C ILE A 78 -10.06 -1.59 11.73
N ALA A 79 -9.02 -2.15 11.14
CA ALA A 79 -7.63 -1.78 11.38
C ALA A 79 -7.08 -0.94 10.21
N MET A 80 -6.46 0.18 10.52
CA MET A 80 -5.74 1.02 9.58
C MET A 80 -4.51 1.61 10.26
N CYS A 81 -3.42 1.83 9.54
CA CYS A 81 -2.31 2.64 10.02
C CYS A 81 -2.62 4.13 9.91
N ASP A 82 -1.85 4.93 10.62
CA ASP A 82 -1.84 6.38 10.44
C ASP A 82 -1.28 6.73 9.04
N PRO A 83 -2.07 7.39 8.18
CA PRO A 83 -1.61 7.81 6.85
C PRO A 83 -0.41 8.77 6.86
N CYS A 84 -0.17 9.47 7.96
CA CYS A 84 0.99 10.36 8.10
C CYS A 84 2.31 9.59 8.30
N THR A 85 2.25 8.31 8.69
CA THR A 85 3.43 7.52 9.04
C THR A 85 3.59 6.24 8.22
N SER A 86 2.58 5.87 7.44
CA SER A 86 2.55 4.65 6.63
C SER A 86 2.18 4.96 5.18
N SER A 87 3.07 4.59 4.24
CA SER A 87 2.82 4.77 2.80
C SER A 87 1.58 4.01 2.34
N SER A 88 1.40 2.76 2.76
CA SER A 88 0.23 1.96 2.40
C SER A 88 -1.08 2.55 2.92
N ALA A 89 -1.08 3.14 4.12
CA ALA A 89 -2.25 3.82 4.65
C ALA A 89 -2.52 5.14 3.92
N SER A 90 -1.47 5.87 3.53
CA SER A 90 -1.58 7.07 2.68
C SER A 90 -2.18 6.73 1.31
N GLU A 91 -1.75 5.62 0.70
CA GLU A 91 -2.32 5.13 -0.56
C GLU A 91 -3.79 4.76 -0.42
N HIS A 92 -4.18 4.09 0.66
CA HIS A 92 -5.59 3.83 0.94
C HIS A 92 -6.41 5.11 1.10
N LEU A 93 -5.87 6.12 1.78
CA LEU A 93 -6.55 7.42 1.91
C LEU A 93 -6.75 8.07 0.55
N ILE A 94 -5.69 8.12 -0.28
CA ILE A 94 -5.78 8.66 -1.65
C ILE A 94 -6.81 7.88 -2.47
N ASN A 95 -6.76 6.54 -2.40
CA ASN A 95 -7.70 5.69 -3.12
C ASN A 95 -9.15 5.94 -2.69
N MET A 96 -9.41 6.04 -1.38
CA MET A 96 -10.75 6.40 -0.87
C MET A 96 -11.23 7.75 -1.40
N LEU A 97 -10.35 8.76 -1.41
CA LEU A 97 -10.71 10.09 -1.90
C LEU A 97 -11.15 10.07 -3.37
N TYR A 98 -10.41 9.37 -4.23
CA TYR A 98 -10.73 9.30 -5.65
C TYR A 98 -11.88 8.32 -5.95
N ALA A 99 -11.84 7.12 -5.38
CA ALA A 99 -12.82 6.08 -5.66
C ALA A 99 -14.22 6.43 -5.12
N MET A 100 -14.29 7.01 -3.92
CA MET A 100 -15.57 7.38 -3.30
C MET A 100 -16.04 8.79 -3.69
N GLY A 101 -15.18 9.55 -4.35
CA GLY A 101 -15.48 10.89 -4.88
C GLY A 101 -15.79 10.90 -6.38
N ASP A 102 -15.98 9.74 -7.03
CA ASP A 102 -16.17 9.65 -8.49
C ASP A 102 -15.05 10.36 -9.28
N GLY A 103 -13.80 10.21 -8.84
CA GLY A 103 -12.63 10.85 -9.43
C GLY A 103 -12.34 12.27 -8.93
N ASP A 104 -13.20 12.84 -8.10
CA ASP A 104 -13.02 14.14 -7.47
C ASP A 104 -12.64 13.96 -5.98
N PRO A 105 -11.35 14.15 -5.60
CA PRO A 105 -10.92 13.89 -4.24
C PRO A 105 -11.60 14.78 -3.19
N GLU A 106 -12.06 15.97 -3.57
CA GLU A 106 -12.77 16.85 -2.63
C GLU A 106 -14.10 16.25 -2.18
N LYS A 107 -14.80 15.56 -3.07
CA LYS A 107 -16.05 14.85 -2.73
C LYS A 107 -15.81 13.60 -1.88
N GLY A 108 -14.65 12.97 -2.04
CA GLY A 108 -14.26 11.77 -1.29
C GLY A 108 -14.15 12.00 0.22
N TRP A 109 -13.93 13.24 0.66
CA TRP A 109 -13.86 13.58 2.08
C TRP A 109 -15.15 13.28 2.86
N ASP A 110 -16.30 13.29 2.21
CA ASP A 110 -17.56 12.93 2.88
C ASP A 110 -17.59 11.44 3.27
N TYR A 111 -17.03 10.58 2.43
CA TYR A 111 -16.81 9.17 2.77
C TYR A 111 -15.78 9.02 3.89
N VAL A 112 -14.62 9.66 3.77
CA VAL A 112 -13.52 9.55 4.74
C VAL A 112 -13.96 9.95 6.14
N ARG A 113 -14.77 11.01 6.29
CA ARG A 113 -15.32 11.40 7.60
C ARG A 113 -16.16 10.29 8.23
N LYS A 114 -17.08 9.69 7.46
CA LYS A 114 -17.93 8.57 7.93
C LYS A 114 -17.09 7.34 8.26
N PHE A 115 -16.07 7.06 7.44
CA PHE A 115 -15.14 5.98 7.69
C PHE A 115 -14.37 6.18 9.00
N CYS A 116 -13.89 7.39 9.28
CA CYS A 116 -13.23 7.72 10.56
C CYS A 116 -14.15 7.52 11.78
N GLU A 117 -15.44 7.83 11.67
CA GLU A 117 -16.43 7.56 12.71
C GLU A 117 -16.55 6.05 12.98
N ASN A 118 -16.51 5.24 11.93
CA ASN A 118 -16.61 3.78 12.03
C ASN A 118 -15.29 3.12 12.45
N LEU A 119 -14.16 3.74 12.11
CA LEU A 119 -12.82 3.34 12.57
C LEU A 119 -12.68 3.45 14.10
N ASP A 120 -13.45 4.38 14.73
CA ASP A 120 -13.58 4.57 16.18
C ASP A 120 -12.24 4.74 16.89
N GLY A 121 -11.31 5.48 16.28
CA GLY A 121 -10.00 5.78 16.84
C GLY A 121 -8.94 4.66 16.69
N VAL A 122 -9.25 3.57 16.00
CA VAL A 122 -8.29 2.48 15.74
C VAL A 122 -7.28 2.90 14.69
N LEU A 123 -6.14 3.44 15.13
CA LEU A 123 -4.97 3.69 14.27
C LEU A 123 -3.77 2.93 14.81
N LEU A 124 -3.20 2.08 13.98
CA LEU A 124 -2.06 1.23 14.31
C LEU A 124 -0.74 1.87 13.87
N LYS A 125 0.36 1.40 14.44
CA LYS A 125 1.69 2.00 14.21
C LYS A 125 2.38 1.46 12.97
N SER A 126 2.01 0.26 12.50
CA SER A 126 2.64 -0.38 11.35
C SER A 126 1.66 -1.19 10.51
N SER A 127 1.95 -1.32 9.21
CA SER A 127 1.17 -2.15 8.31
C SER A 127 1.14 -3.62 8.76
N SER A 128 2.24 -4.11 9.35
CA SER A 128 2.31 -5.46 9.89
C SER A 128 1.31 -5.70 11.04
N GLU A 129 1.08 -4.72 11.89
CA GLU A 129 0.05 -4.82 12.94
C GLU A 129 -1.36 -4.93 12.35
N VAL A 130 -1.61 -4.32 11.17
CA VAL A 130 -2.91 -4.40 10.51
C VAL A 130 -3.20 -5.83 10.05
N TYR A 131 -2.38 -6.38 9.15
CA TYR A 131 -2.67 -7.71 8.60
C TYR A 131 -2.51 -8.82 9.64
N GLN A 132 -1.57 -8.69 10.57
CA GLN A 132 -1.46 -9.62 11.71
C GLN A 132 -2.70 -9.55 12.60
N GLY A 133 -3.17 -8.35 12.94
CA GLY A 133 -4.36 -8.18 13.77
C GLY A 133 -5.62 -8.75 13.15
N VAL A 134 -5.77 -8.64 11.83
CA VAL A 134 -6.88 -9.28 11.11
C VAL A 134 -6.73 -10.81 11.10
N ALA A 135 -5.53 -11.33 10.83
CA ALA A 135 -5.27 -12.76 10.82
C ALA A 135 -5.53 -13.42 12.18
N GLU A 136 -5.16 -12.77 13.26
CA GLU A 136 -5.36 -13.21 14.64
C GLU A 136 -6.81 -13.03 15.15
N GLY A 137 -7.68 -12.36 14.36
CA GLY A 137 -9.07 -12.12 14.74
C GLY A 137 -9.27 -10.97 15.72
N ARG A 138 -8.31 -10.07 15.85
CA ARG A 138 -8.48 -8.82 16.65
C ARG A 138 -9.36 -7.81 15.91
N TYR A 139 -9.32 -7.83 14.58
CA TYR A 139 -10.11 -6.97 13.71
C TYR A 139 -10.84 -7.79 12.65
N ALA A 140 -12.02 -7.34 12.27
CA ALA A 140 -12.82 -7.97 11.23
C ALA A 140 -12.34 -7.63 9.81
N ALA A 141 -11.81 -6.42 9.64
CA ALA A 141 -11.24 -5.93 8.39
C ALA A 141 -9.99 -5.08 8.65
N GLY A 142 -9.12 -4.98 7.66
CA GLY A 142 -7.93 -4.13 7.71
C GLY A 142 -7.56 -3.60 6.33
N LEU A 143 -7.12 -2.36 6.29
CA LEU A 143 -6.63 -1.70 5.09
C LEU A 143 -5.13 -1.99 4.98
N THR A 144 -4.72 -2.74 3.96
CA THR A 144 -3.35 -3.21 3.79
C THR A 144 -2.99 -3.34 2.30
N PHE A 145 -1.88 -3.94 2.01
CA PHE A 145 -1.42 -4.25 0.65
C PHE A 145 -1.42 -5.77 0.42
N GLU A 146 -1.47 -6.17 -0.84
CA GLU A 146 -1.67 -7.58 -1.25
C GLU A 146 -0.65 -8.52 -0.61
N GLU A 147 0.65 -8.20 -0.73
CA GLU A 147 1.73 -9.05 -0.22
C GLU A 147 1.60 -9.32 1.28
N GLY A 148 1.29 -8.27 2.08
CA GLY A 148 1.12 -8.39 3.53
C GLY A 148 0.04 -9.39 3.93
N GLY A 149 -1.06 -9.43 3.17
CA GLY A 149 -2.16 -10.36 3.42
C GLY A 149 -2.00 -11.73 2.77
N ALA A 150 -1.40 -11.82 1.59
CA ALA A 150 -1.28 -13.06 0.80
C ALA A 150 -0.55 -14.18 1.55
N GLY A 151 0.48 -13.83 2.32
CA GLY A 151 1.21 -14.78 3.15
C GLY A 151 0.35 -15.46 4.21
N TYR A 152 -0.67 -14.80 4.74
CA TYR A 152 -1.64 -15.40 5.68
C TYR A 152 -2.68 -16.28 4.98
N VAL A 153 -3.13 -15.85 3.79
CA VAL A 153 -4.02 -16.66 2.96
C VAL A 153 -3.35 -17.98 2.58
N SER A 154 -2.09 -17.94 2.14
CA SER A 154 -1.34 -19.14 1.75
C SER A 154 -1.07 -20.11 2.90
N LYS A 155 -1.01 -19.61 4.13
CA LYS A 155 -0.86 -20.41 5.36
C LYS A 155 -2.19 -20.95 5.89
N GLY A 156 -3.31 -20.68 5.21
CA GLY A 156 -4.63 -21.16 5.60
C GLY A 156 -5.28 -20.42 6.77
N ALA A 157 -4.83 -19.19 7.06
CA ALA A 157 -5.52 -18.34 8.04
C ALA A 157 -6.96 -18.05 7.57
N PRO A 158 -7.92 -17.82 8.49
CA PRO A 158 -9.32 -17.57 8.14
C PRO A 158 -9.52 -16.14 7.61
N VAL A 159 -8.76 -15.80 6.58
CA VAL A 159 -8.76 -14.47 5.96
C VAL A 159 -8.87 -14.56 4.45
N LYS A 160 -9.34 -13.47 3.85
CA LYS A 160 -9.32 -13.29 2.40
C LYS A 160 -8.94 -11.84 2.06
N LEU A 161 -8.38 -11.66 0.87
CA LEU A 161 -8.14 -10.35 0.28
C LEU A 161 -9.35 -9.92 -0.55
N VAL A 162 -9.65 -8.64 -0.50
CA VAL A 162 -10.73 -8.01 -1.26
C VAL A 162 -10.13 -6.84 -2.02
N TYR A 163 -10.18 -6.91 -3.34
CA TYR A 163 -9.90 -5.79 -4.23
C TYR A 163 -11.18 -4.96 -4.32
N MET A 164 -11.09 -3.69 -3.96
CA MET A 164 -12.25 -2.83 -3.80
C MET A 164 -12.97 -2.63 -5.15
N LYS A 165 -14.27 -2.88 -5.17
CA LYS A 165 -15.14 -2.71 -6.36
C LYS A 165 -15.17 -1.27 -6.89
N GLU A 166 -14.94 -0.29 -6.03
CA GLU A 166 -14.91 1.13 -6.37
C GLU A 166 -13.62 1.55 -7.06
N GLY A 167 -12.55 0.76 -6.93
CA GLY A 167 -11.26 0.98 -7.54
C GLY A 167 -10.11 0.58 -6.62
N VAL A 168 -9.03 0.16 -7.22
CA VAL A 168 -7.80 -0.26 -6.53
C VAL A 168 -6.65 0.60 -7.02
N ILE A 169 -5.93 1.24 -6.09
CA ILE A 169 -4.64 1.84 -6.41
C ILE A 169 -3.57 0.74 -6.37
N SER A 170 -2.72 0.75 -7.38
CA SER A 170 -1.50 -0.04 -7.40
C SER A 170 -0.35 0.89 -7.74
N THR A 171 0.59 1.01 -6.83
CA THR A 171 1.73 1.91 -6.97
C THR A 171 3.01 1.09 -6.83
N PRO A 172 3.92 1.12 -7.83
CA PRO A 172 5.16 0.39 -7.73
C PRO A 172 6.04 0.93 -6.60
N ASP A 173 6.70 0.03 -5.89
CA ASP A 173 7.81 0.38 -5.01
C ASP A 173 9.08 0.62 -5.82
N VAL A 174 9.98 1.40 -5.26
CA VAL A 174 11.21 1.83 -5.93
C VAL A 174 12.47 1.44 -5.17
N VAL A 175 13.53 1.26 -5.96
CA VAL A 175 14.92 1.20 -5.48
C VAL A 175 15.69 2.34 -6.12
N CYS A 176 16.39 3.13 -5.30
CA CYS A 176 17.09 4.35 -5.73
C CYS A 176 18.48 4.43 -5.12
N ILE A 177 19.42 5.04 -5.84
CA ILE A 177 20.76 5.33 -5.32
C ILE A 177 20.75 6.70 -4.68
N VAL A 178 21.21 6.80 -3.44
CA VAL A 178 21.27 8.08 -2.71
C VAL A 178 22.43 8.93 -3.21
N LYS A 179 22.19 10.22 -3.47
CA LYS A 179 23.23 11.17 -3.90
C LYS A 179 24.40 11.22 -2.92
N GLY A 180 25.61 11.20 -3.47
CA GLY A 180 26.82 11.23 -2.68
C GLY A 180 27.17 9.91 -2.00
N SER A 181 26.57 8.80 -2.42
CA SER A 181 26.98 7.46 -2.04
C SER A 181 28.47 7.28 -2.29
N LYS A 182 29.17 6.73 -1.27
CA LYS A 182 30.60 6.38 -1.38
C LYS A 182 30.84 5.03 -2.04
N HIS A 183 29.76 4.23 -2.19
CA HIS A 183 29.77 2.89 -2.75
C HIS A 183 28.83 2.83 -3.97
N LYS A 184 29.03 3.79 -4.89
CA LYS A 184 28.09 3.98 -6.02
C LYS A 184 28.02 2.74 -6.90
N LYS A 185 29.18 2.12 -7.18
CA LYS A 185 29.24 0.91 -8.03
C LYS A 185 28.49 -0.26 -7.41
N GLU A 186 28.68 -0.49 -6.12
CA GLU A 186 27.98 -1.54 -5.37
C GLU A 186 26.48 -1.25 -5.27
N ALA A 187 26.10 0.02 -5.20
CA ALA A 187 24.69 0.44 -5.22
C ALA A 187 24.05 0.19 -6.58
N GLU A 188 24.75 0.45 -7.69
CA GLU A 188 24.33 0.13 -9.05
C GLU A 188 24.13 -1.39 -9.22
N GLU A 189 25.12 -2.19 -8.83
CA GLU A 189 25.05 -3.66 -8.85
C GLU A 189 23.87 -4.19 -8.01
N TYR A 190 23.57 -3.54 -6.88
CA TYR A 190 22.43 -3.90 -6.05
C TYR A 190 21.08 -3.59 -6.72
N VAL A 191 20.97 -2.43 -7.38
CA VAL A 191 19.76 -2.08 -8.13
C VAL A 191 19.53 -3.10 -9.26
N ASP A 192 20.57 -3.45 -10.00
CA ASP A 192 20.47 -4.45 -11.07
C ASP A 192 20.09 -5.83 -10.54
N PHE A 193 20.63 -6.24 -9.39
CA PHE A 193 20.27 -7.50 -8.74
C PHE A 193 18.79 -7.54 -8.31
N VAL A 194 18.26 -6.44 -7.78
CA VAL A 194 16.86 -6.37 -7.32
C VAL A 194 15.88 -6.40 -8.49
N THR A 195 16.31 -5.94 -9.66
CA THR A 195 15.45 -5.81 -10.85
C THR A 195 15.63 -6.93 -11.89
N GLY A 196 16.60 -7.82 -11.70
CA GLY A 196 16.89 -8.99 -12.56
C GLY A 196 16.34 -10.26 -11.96
#